data_07ace071a0a13da6c2528b96b3e322d9
#
_entry.id   07ace071a0a13da6c2528b96b3e322d9
#
_cell.length_a   1.000
_cell.length_b   1.000
_cell.length_c   1.000
_cell.angle_alpha   90.00
_cell.angle_beta   90.00
_cell.angle_gamma   90.00
#
_symmetry.space_group_name_H-M   'P 1'
#
loop_
_entity.id
_entity.type
_entity.pdbx_description
1 polymer ?
#
loop_
_entity_poly.entity_id
_entity_poly.type
_entity_poly.pdbx_seq_one_letter_code
_entity_poly.pdbx_strand_id
1 'polypeptide(L)'
;WFARTIHRAPWEAKPRRTLDDNTAWQLYDTRADFSLASDLASKNPQKLAELQAVFLQEAEKHHVLPMDDRVFERLDGAAVGRPDLMAGRTSLTLAEGMTGMMEGVFVNVKNRSKTITAELDVPQGVVNGTVIAQGGRFGGWSLYVKDGVPAYGYNFLGLQQSNIVATKPLAPGKSTLKFVFAYDGGGPGKGGLGTLFINGEKVGEGRIENTQAGMFSADETADVGIDLGTPVVEAIGSEARSKFSGHIPKVTVEVTK
;
A
#
# COMPACT_ATOMS: atom_id res chain seq x y z
N TRP A 1 -29.64 0.25 -29.81
CA TRP A 1 -30.11 -0.03 -28.45
C TRP A 1 -28.95 -0.25 -27.53
N PHE A 2 -29.11 0.15 -26.27
CA PHE A 2 -28.11 0.00 -25.21
C PHE A 2 -28.84 -0.45 -23.93
N ALA A 3 -28.39 -1.56 -23.35
CA ALA A 3 -28.86 -2.04 -22.06
C ALA A 3 -27.72 -1.95 -21.05
N ARG A 4 -28.03 -1.52 -19.85
CA ARG A 4 -27.07 -1.51 -18.74
C ARG A 4 -27.71 -1.97 -17.45
N THR A 5 -26.93 -2.53 -16.57
CA THR A 5 -27.34 -2.77 -15.21
C THR A 5 -26.54 -1.88 -14.27
N ILE A 6 -27.19 -1.36 -13.23
CA ILE A 6 -26.57 -0.55 -12.21
C ILE A 6 -26.41 -1.43 -10.99
N HIS A 7 -25.17 -1.81 -10.67
CA HIS A 7 -24.90 -2.53 -9.44
C HIS A 7 -24.74 -1.55 -8.28
N ARG A 8 -23.55 -1.08 -8.07
CA ARG A 8 -23.19 -0.21 -6.96
C ARG A 8 -22.15 0.79 -7.44
N ALA A 9 -22.37 2.07 -7.19
CA ALA A 9 -21.32 3.04 -7.44
C ALA A 9 -20.12 2.77 -6.50
N PRO A 10 -18.88 3.05 -6.91
CA PRO A 10 -17.70 2.74 -6.12
C PRO A 10 -17.69 3.33 -4.70
N TRP A 11 -18.43 4.42 -4.49
CA TRP A 11 -18.56 5.11 -3.21
C TRP A 11 -19.80 4.72 -2.38
N GLU A 12 -20.64 3.83 -2.89
CA GLU A 12 -21.86 3.40 -2.21
C GLU A 12 -21.62 2.13 -1.40
N ALA A 13 -21.99 2.16 -0.13
CA ALA A 13 -21.97 0.99 0.78
C ALA A 13 -23.30 0.23 0.79
N LYS A 14 -24.04 0.20 -0.33
CA LYS A 14 -25.33 -0.49 -0.43
C LYS A 14 -25.17 -2.00 -0.63
N PRO A 15 -26.18 -2.81 -0.26
CA PRO A 15 -26.18 -4.21 -0.58
C PRO A 15 -26.03 -4.45 -2.09
N ARG A 16 -25.35 -5.54 -2.42
CA ARG A 16 -25.12 -5.98 -3.78
C ARG A 16 -26.43 -6.38 -4.47
N ARG A 17 -26.60 -5.95 -5.72
CA ARG A 17 -27.66 -6.44 -6.60
C ARG A 17 -27.15 -7.58 -7.45
N THR A 18 -28.01 -8.52 -7.80
CA THR A 18 -27.69 -9.63 -8.70
C THR A 18 -28.06 -9.30 -10.15
N LEU A 19 -27.50 -10.03 -11.10
CA LEU A 19 -27.88 -9.90 -12.51
C LEU A 19 -29.35 -10.27 -12.77
N ASP A 20 -29.94 -11.09 -11.89
CA ASP A 20 -31.34 -11.51 -11.99
C ASP A 20 -32.32 -10.45 -11.49
N ASP A 21 -31.83 -9.38 -10.86
CA ASP A 21 -32.66 -8.26 -10.43
C ASP A 21 -33.01 -7.40 -11.64
N ASN A 22 -34.13 -7.69 -12.27
CA ASN A 22 -34.62 -6.95 -13.43
C ASN A 22 -34.88 -5.47 -13.14
N THR A 23 -35.05 -5.09 -11.88
CA THR A 23 -35.21 -3.66 -11.51
C THR A 23 -33.91 -2.89 -11.62
N ALA A 24 -32.77 -3.57 -11.72
CA ALA A 24 -31.47 -2.96 -11.89
C ALA A 24 -31.12 -2.65 -13.36
N TRP A 25 -31.88 -3.21 -14.31
CA TRP A 25 -31.59 -3.00 -15.72
C TRP A 25 -32.31 -1.79 -16.29
N GLN A 26 -31.64 -1.09 -17.19
CA GLN A 26 -32.14 0.03 -17.95
C GLN A 26 -31.92 -0.20 -19.45
N LEU A 27 -32.80 0.34 -20.28
CA LEU A 27 -32.75 0.21 -21.73
C LEU A 27 -32.89 1.57 -22.41
N TYR A 28 -32.07 1.82 -23.42
CA TYR A 28 -32.07 3.08 -24.14
C TYR A 28 -31.99 2.88 -25.65
N ASP A 29 -32.69 3.73 -26.40
CA ASP A 29 -32.48 3.86 -27.84
C ASP A 29 -31.47 4.97 -28.12
N THR A 30 -30.22 4.60 -28.32
CA THR A 30 -29.08 5.54 -28.49
C THR A 30 -29.14 6.33 -29.80
N ARG A 31 -30.04 5.99 -30.73
CA ARG A 31 -30.26 6.81 -31.93
C ARG A 31 -31.18 7.99 -31.63
N ALA A 32 -32.18 7.78 -30.79
CA ALA A 32 -33.15 8.83 -30.41
C ALA A 32 -32.72 9.59 -29.16
N ASP A 33 -32.00 8.95 -28.24
CA ASP A 33 -31.56 9.50 -26.96
C ASP A 33 -30.09 9.12 -26.69
N PHE A 34 -29.18 9.91 -27.25
CA PHE A 34 -27.74 9.72 -27.05
C PHE A 34 -27.31 9.99 -25.59
N SER A 35 -28.06 10.84 -24.90
CA SER A 35 -27.76 11.22 -23.50
C SER A 35 -28.17 10.19 -22.46
N LEU A 36 -28.92 9.13 -22.87
CA LEU A 36 -29.45 8.10 -21.98
C LEU A 36 -30.35 8.69 -20.87
N ALA A 37 -31.15 9.68 -21.22
CA ALA A 37 -32.03 10.38 -20.28
C ALA A 37 -33.35 9.63 -20.04
N SER A 38 -33.82 8.85 -21.03
CA SER A 38 -35.12 8.22 -21.00
C SER A 38 -35.00 6.69 -20.96
N ASP A 39 -35.17 6.10 -19.78
CA ASP A 39 -35.19 4.65 -19.63
C ASP A 39 -36.45 4.04 -20.26
N LEU A 40 -36.27 3.14 -21.20
CA LEU A 40 -37.31 2.45 -21.97
C LEU A 40 -37.51 1.01 -21.51
N ALA A 41 -36.88 0.52 -20.45
CA ALA A 41 -36.95 -0.86 -20.01
C ALA A 41 -38.41 -1.35 -19.80
N SER A 42 -39.22 -0.56 -19.11
CA SER A 42 -40.64 -0.90 -18.86
C SER A 42 -41.51 -0.86 -20.11
N LYS A 43 -41.14 -0.03 -21.09
CA LYS A 43 -41.87 0.12 -22.35
C LYS A 43 -41.50 -0.92 -23.40
N ASN A 44 -40.30 -1.49 -23.29
CA ASN A 44 -39.77 -2.45 -24.27
C ASN A 44 -39.14 -3.69 -23.58
N PRO A 45 -39.92 -4.44 -22.77
CA PRO A 45 -39.36 -5.54 -21.97
C PRO A 45 -38.79 -6.67 -22.82
N GLN A 46 -39.37 -6.92 -24.02
CA GLN A 46 -38.87 -7.94 -24.95
C GLN A 46 -37.47 -7.55 -25.48
N LYS A 47 -37.24 -6.28 -25.81
CA LYS A 47 -35.94 -5.81 -26.29
C LYS A 47 -34.89 -5.84 -25.16
N LEU A 48 -35.31 -5.55 -23.95
CA LEU A 48 -34.44 -5.71 -22.78
C LEU A 48 -34.02 -7.18 -22.60
N ALA A 49 -34.99 -8.10 -22.62
CA ALA A 49 -34.70 -9.53 -22.48
C ALA A 49 -33.77 -10.05 -23.58
N GLU A 50 -33.95 -9.61 -24.83
CA GLU A 50 -33.04 -9.93 -25.93
C GLU A 50 -31.61 -9.52 -25.63
N LEU A 51 -31.39 -8.28 -25.18
CA LEU A 51 -30.06 -7.78 -24.88
C LEU A 51 -29.43 -8.42 -23.64
N GLN A 52 -30.24 -8.77 -22.64
CA GLN A 52 -29.79 -9.56 -21.49
C GLN A 52 -29.31 -10.96 -21.91
N ALA A 53 -30.02 -11.62 -22.80
CA ALA A 53 -29.63 -12.93 -23.33
C ALA A 53 -28.32 -12.84 -24.12
N VAL A 54 -28.15 -11.82 -24.96
CA VAL A 54 -26.91 -11.56 -25.69
C VAL A 54 -25.74 -11.30 -24.73
N PHE A 55 -25.98 -10.50 -23.69
CA PHE A 55 -24.95 -10.25 -22.67
C PHE A 55 -24.49 -11.54 -21.99
N LEU A 56 -25.42 -12.37 -21.55
CA LEU A 56 -25.08 -13.62 -20.85
C LEU A 56 -24.31 -14.58 -21.78
N GLN A 57 -24.73 -14.70 -23.04
CA GLN A 57 -24.03 -15.52 -24.04
C GLN A 57 -22.57 -15.04 -24.25
N GLU A 58 -22.37 -13.75 -24.44
CA GLU A 58 -21.04 -13.20 -24.62
C GLU A 58 -20.20 -13.26 -23.33
N ALA A 59 -20.82 -13.07 -22.16
CA ALA A 59 -20.17 -13.16 -20.87
C ALA A 59 -19.67 -14.58 -20.57
N GLU A 60 -20.43 -15.61 -20.94
CA GLU A 60 -20.01 -17.01 -20.83
C GLU A 60 -18.86 -17.32 -21.80
N LYS A 61 -19.00 -16.96 -23.06
CA LYS A 61 -18.00 -17.16 -24.11
C LYS A 61 -16.65 -16.53 -23.78
N HIS A 62 -16.67 -15.37 -23.15
CA HIS A 62 -15.47 -14.59 -22.80
C HIS A 62 -15.04 -14.73 -21.33
N HIS A 63 -15.57 -15.71 -20.60
CA HIS A 63 -15.22 -15.99 -19.20
C HIS A 63 -15.37 -14.77 -18.25
N VAL A 64 -16.41 -13.96 -18.47
CA VAL A 64 -16.73 -12.80 -17.63
C VAL A 64 -17.45 -13.21 -16.35
N LEU A 65 -18.13 -14.36 -16.37
CA LEU A 65 -18.87 -14.89 -15.22
C LEU A 65 -17.98 -15.78 -14.34
N PRO A 66 -18.16 -15.77 -13.00
CA PRO A 66 -19.09 -14.92 -12.24
C PRO A 66 -18.60 -13.47 -12.19
N MET A 67 -19.53 -12.53 -12.31
CA MET A 67 -19.20 -11.11 -12.16
C MET A 67 -18.84 -10.78 -10.71
N ASP A 68 -17.83 -9.96 -10.52
CA ASP A 68 -17.36 -9.52 -9.21
C ASP A 68 -17.49 -7.99 -9.07
N ASP A 69 -18.50 -7.53 -8.35
CA ASP A 69 -18.75 -6.13 -8.05
C ASP A 69 -18.25 -5.70 -6.65
N ARG A 70 -17.48 -6.57 -5.98
CA ARG A 70 -16.83 -6.21 -4.71
C ARG A 70 -15.89 -5.05 -4.92
N VAL A 71 -15.84 -4.13 -3.98
CA VAL A 71 -14.98 -2.93 -4.01
C VAL A 71 -14.02 -2.96 -2.83
N PHE A 72 -14.50 -2.66 -1.64
CA PHE A 72 -13.66 -2.67 -0.43
C PHE A 72 -13.28 -4.07 0.03
N GLU A 73 -14.13 -5.04 -0.23
CA GLU A 73 -13.88 -6.46 0.06
C GLU A 73 -12.64 -6.99 -0.67
N ARG A 74 -12.27 -6.38 -1.81
CA ARG A 74 -11.05 -6.75 -2.56
C ARG A 74 -9.77 -6.40 -1.81
N LEU A 75 -9.82 -5.53 -0.82
CA LEU A 75 -8.70 -5.21 0.05
C LEU A 75 -8.46 -6.32 1.09
N ASP A 76 -9.49 -7.11 1.41
CA ASP A 76 -9.36 -8.30 2.25
C ASP A 76 -9.06 -9.53 1.39
N GLY A 77 -7.82 -10.02 1.46
CA GLY A 77 -7.38 -11.19 0.71
C GLY A 77 -8.21 -12.44 0.99
N ALA A 78 -8.62 -12.64 2.24
CA ALA A 78 -9.44 -13.78 2.65
C ALA A 78 -10.85 -13.72 2.03
N ALA A 79 -11.47 -12.54 2.02
CA ALA A 79 -12.81 -12.34 1.45
C ALA A 79 -12.86 -12.59 -0.06
N VAL A 80 -11.74 -12.43 -0.77
CA VAL A 80 -11.65 -12.63 -2.22
C VAL A 80 -10.92 -13.92 -2.62
N GLY A 81 -10.57 -14.77 -1.65
CA GLY A 81 -9.91 -16.06 -1.90
C GLY A 81 -8.46 -15.95 -2.36
N ARG A 82 -7.78 -14.81 -2.12
CA ARG A 82 -6.35 -14.69 -2.38
C ARG A 82 -5.55 -15.35 -1.26
N PRO A 83 -4.50 -16.12 -1.57
CA PRO A 83 -3.64 -16.66 -0.52
C PRO A 83 -2.93 -15.53 0.22
N ASP A 84 -2.93 -15.61 1.55
CA ASP A 84 -2.10 -14.75 2.38
C ASP A 84 -0.69 -15.34 2.45
N LEU A 85 0.23 -14.77 1.66
CA LEU A 85 1.62 -15.22 1.59
C LEU A 85 2.42 -14.91 2.87
N MET A 86 1.89 -14.03 3.72
CA MET A 86 2.47 -13.66 5.01
C MET A 86 1.73 -14.27 6.20
N ALA A 87 0.79 -15.18 5.98
CA ALA A 87 0.00 -15.80 7.03
C ALA A 87 0.87 -16.38 8.16
N GLY A 88 0.61 -15.94 9.39
CA GLY A 88 1.34 -16.38 10.58
C GLY A 88 2.77 -15.84 10.71
N ARG A 89 3.29 -15.10 9.75
CA ARG A 89 4.63 -14.50 9.83
C ARG A 89 4.58 -13.21 10.64
N THR A 90 5.53 -13.09 11.56
CA THR A 90 5.77 -11.89 12.35
C THR A 90 7.13 -11.27 12.08
N SER A 91 7.90 -11.85 11.17
CA SER A 91 9.24 -11.40 10.80
C SER A 91 9.51 -11.64 9.33
N LEU A 92 10.29 -10.75 8.74
CA LEU A 92 10.80 -10.84 7.37
C LEU A 92 12.26 -10.42 7.37
N THR A 93 13.12 -11.27 6.79
CA THR A 93 14.55 -10.95 6.62
C THR A 93 14.83 -10.71 5.13
N LEU A 94 15.48 -9.61 4.86
CA LEU A 94 15.72 -9.07 3.52
C LEU A 94 17.21 -8.75 3.34
N ALA A 95 17.64 -8.68 2.09
CA ALA A 95 18.98 -8.25 1.71
C ALA A 95 18.92 -7.08 0.71
N GLU A 96 20.04 -6.40 0.55
CA GLU A 96 20.21 -5.34 -0.46
C GLU A 96 19.79 -5.81 -1.85
N GLY A 97 19.09 -4.96 -2.58
CA GLY A 97 18.58 -5.24 -3.91
C GLY A 97 17.27 -6.04 -3.96
N MET A 98 16.73 -6.45 -2.81
CA MET A 98 15.34 -6.94 -2.76
C MET A 98 14.40 -5.75 -2.90
N THR A 99 13.85 -5.59 -4.10
CA THR A 99 13.01 -4.45 -4.51
C THR A 99 11.73 -4.93 -5.18
N GLY A 100 10.78 -4.03 -5.39
CA GLY A 100 9.53 -4.35 -6.07
C GLY A 100 8.60 -5.25 -5.24
N MET A 101 8.77 -5.30 -3.93
CA MET A 101 7.95 -6.14 -3.06
C MET A 101 6.60 -5.47 -2.81
N MET A 102 5.57 -5.98 -3.47
CA MET A 102 4.19 -5.53 -3.24
C MET A 102 3.77 -5.78 -1.79
N GLU A 103 2.83 -4.99 -1.29
CA GLU A 103 2.40 -5.04 0.11
C GLU A 103 1.93 -6.43 0.58
N GLY A 104 1.34 -7.23 -0.31
CA GLY A 104 0.88 -8.59 -0.01
C GLY A 104 2.00 -9.63 0.20
N VAL A 105 3.25 -9.31 -0.15
CA VAL A 105 4.44 -10.16 0.08
C VAL A 105 5.37 -9.60 1.16
N PHE A 106 4.94 -8.55 1.83
CA PHE A 106 5.65 -7.92 2.94
C PHE A 106 4.90 -8.14 4.25
N VAL A 107 5.63 -8.27 5.38
CA VAL A 107 5.00 -8.42 6.68
C VAL A 107 4.16 -7.18 7.01
N ASN A 108 2.91 -7.40 7.45
CA ASN A 108 2.00 -6.30 7.73
C ASN A 108 2.45 -5.50 8.96
N VAL A 109 3.00 -4.32 8.71
CA VAL A 109 3.53 -3.40 9.74
C VAL A 109 2.52 -2.35 10.22
N LYS A 110 1.28 -2.39 9.71
CA LYS A 110 0.23 -1.43 10.08
C LYS A 110 -0.51 -1.83 11.34
N ASN A 111 -0.96 -0.84 12.11
CA ASN A 111 -1.79 -1.00 13.31
C ASN A 111 -1.15 -1.85 14.42
N ARG A 112 0.17 -1.87 14.49
CA ARG A 112 0.94 -2.64 15.48
C ARG A 112 2.33 -2.10 15.70
N SER A 113 2.95 -2.50 16.78
CA SER A 113 4.35 -2.18 17.04
C SER A 113 5.26 -2.97 16.11
N LYS A 114 6.39 -2.36 15.74
CA LYS A 114 7.34 -2.96 14.82
C LYS A 114 8.77 -2.59 15.18
N THR A 115 9.70 -3.46 14.79
CA THR A 115 11.13 -3.24 14.87
C THR A 115 11.75 -3.46 13.50
N ILE A 116 12.60 -2.55 13.07
CA ILE A 116 13.41 -2.67 11.85
C ILE A 116 14.86 -2.67 12.30
N THR A 117 15.62 -3.71 11.97
CA THR A 117 17.04 -3.81 12.29
C THR A 117 17.82 -4.02 11.01
N ALA A 118 18.71 -3.08 10.68
CA ALA A 118 19.59 -3.14 9.52
C ALA A 118 21.05 -3.32 9.95
N GLU A 119 21.71 -4.29 9.37
CA GLU A 119 23.17 -4.44 9.41
C GLU A 119 23.75 -3.65 8.24
N LEU A 120 24.69 -2.75 8.50
CA LEU A 120 25.25 -1.84 7.51
C LEU A 120 26.76 -1.95 7.49
N ASP A 121 27.35 -1.97 6.30
CA ASP A 121 28.78 -1.71 6.09
C ASP A 121 28.92 -0.28 5.55
N VAL A 122 29.36 0.60 6.41
CA VAL A 122 29.47 2.04 6.14
C VAL A 122 30.88 2.34 5.60
N PRO A 123 31.02 2.83 4.36
CA PRO A 123 32.32 3.20 3.80
C PRO A 123 32.92 4.43 4.48
N GLN A 124 34.17 4.73 4.17
CA GLN A 124 34.77 6.02 4.52
C GLN A 124 34.04 7.15 3.78
N GLY A 125 33.84 8.28 4.47
CA GLY A 125 33.14 9.43 3.92
C GLY A 125 31.66 9.49 4.33
N VAL A 126 30.92 10.38 3.65
CA VAL A 126 29.51 10.64 3.95
C VAL A 126 28.62 9.68 3.20
N VAL A 127 27.79 8.93 3.91
CA VAL A 127 26.80 8.02 3.32
C VAL A 127 25.45 8.69 3.21
N ASN A 128 24.71 8.32 2.14
CA ASN A 128 23.37 8.80 1.86
C ASN A 128 22.52 7.67 1.30
N GLY A 129 21.19 7.81 1.36
CA GLY A 129 20.23 6.96 0.67
C GLY A 129 19.34 6.16 1.59
N THR A 130 18.44 5.41 0.99
CA THR A 130 17.43 4.61 1.65
C THR A 130 17.99 3.25 2.07
N VAL A 131 17.85 2.91 3.34
CA VAL A 131 18.19 1.59 3.86
C VAL A 131 17.06 0.61 3.54
N ILE A 132 15.84 0.98 3.85
CA ILE A 132 14.61 0.26 3.49
C ILE A 132 13.44 1.24 3.49
N ALA A 133 12.56 1.12 2.52
CA ALA A 133 11.31 1.87 2.43
C ALA A 133 10.14 0.95 2.11
N GLN A 134 8.93 1.42 2.36
CA GLN A 134 7.68 0.82 1.89
C GLN A 134 6.66 1.91 1.60
N GLY A 135 6.03 1.84 0.43
CA GLY A 135 5.11 2.86 -0.08
C GLY A 135 5.86 3.96 -0.81
N GLY A 136 5.29 5.15 -0.91
CA GLY A 136 5.83 6.24 -1.69
C GLY A 136 5.35 7.61 -1.21
N ARG A 137 5.35 8.59 -2.12
CA ARG A 137 5.04 9.99 -1.85
C ARG A 137 3.67 10.23 -1.21
N PHE A 138 2.70 9.35 -1.49
CA PHE A 138 1.33 9.50 -0.98
C PHE A 138 1.01 8.62 0.21
N GLY A 139 2.00 7.93 0.76
CA GLY A 139 1.87 7.14 1.97
C GLY A 139 2.95 6.08 2.08
N GLY A 140 3.58 6.00 3.24
CA GLY A 140 4.63 5.04 3.48
C GLY A 140 5.58 5.42 4.60
N TRP A 141 6.68 4.68 4.68
CA TRP A 141 7.76 4.92 5.64
C TRP A 141 9.12 4.58 5.02
N SER A 142 10.15 5.24 5.48
CA SER A 142 11.53 5.02 5.04
C SER A 142 12.50 5.13 6.21
N LEU A 143 13.35 4.14 6.35
CA LEU A 143 14.57 4.21 7.18
C LEU A 143 15.71 4.58 6.24
N TYR A 144 16.32 5.72 6.42
CA TYR A 144 17.28 6.31 5.49
C TYR A 144 18.43 7.00 6.20
N VAL A 145 19.44 7.35 5.43
CA VAL A 145 20.59 8.14 5.89
C VAL A 145 20.72 9.37 4.99
N LYS A 146 20.86 10.54 5.59
CA LYS A 146 21.15 11.79 4.90
C LYS A 146 22.34 12.48 5.53
N ASP A 147 23.33 12.82 4.71
CA ASP A 147 24.57 13.47 5.15
C ASP A 147 25.25 12.71 6.31
N GLY A 148 25.25 11.39 6.23
CA GLY A 148 25.76 10.48 7.24
C GLY A 148 24.85 10.25 8.44
N VAL A 149 23.76 10.99 8.60
CA VAL A 149 22.86 10.94 9.77
C VAL A 149 21.65 10.07 9.47
N PRO A 150 21.41 8.98 10.23
CA PRO A 150 20.23 8.17 10.09
C PRO A 150 18.95 8.90 10.47
N ALA A 151 17.88 8.57 9.77
CA ALA A 151 16.56 9.06 10.09
C ALA A 151 15.47 8.03 9.72
N TYR A 152 14.32 8.15 10.36
CA TYR A 152 13.10 7.45 9.98
C TYR A 152 12.03 8.47 9.59
N GLY A 153 11.55 8.37 8.36
CA GLY A 153 10.46 9.18 7.83
C GLY A 153 9.17 8.39 7.76
N TYR A 154 8.08 8.99 8.16
CA TYR A 154 6.72 8.47 7.97
C TYR A 154 5.88 9.49 7.22
N ASN A 155 5.31 9.08 6.11
CA ASN A 155 4.43 9.90 5.28
C ASN A 155 2.99 9.41 5.44
N PHE A 156 2.15 10.20 6.07
CA PHE A 156 0.73 9.92 6.25
C PHE A 156 -0.06 10.56 5.12
N LEU A 157 -0.41 9.77 4.09
CA LEU A 157 -1.28 10.13 2.97
C LEU A 157 -0.83 11.35 2.15
N GLY A 158 0.45 11.72 2.19
CA GLY A 158 0.93 12.97 1.59
C GLY A 158 0.50 14.24 2.33
N LEU A 159 -0.24 14.10 3.43
CA LEU A 159 -0.82 15.22 4.21
C LEU A 159 0.07 15.61 5.39
N GLN A 160 0.72 14.64 6.02
CA GLN A 160 1.57 14.86 7.18
C GLN A 160 2.83 14.01 7.08
N GLN A 161 3.97 14.64 7.30
CA GLN A 161 5.26 13.95 7.38
C GLN A 161 5.82 14.05 8.79
N SER A 162 6.30 12.93 9.32
CA SER A 162 6.99 12.82 10.59
C SER A 162 8.41 12.33 10.32
N ASN A 163 9.41 13.04 10.82
CA ASN A 163 10.81 12.67 10.69
C ASN A 163 11.47 12.56 12.07
N ILE A 164 12.05 11.40 12.35
CA ILE A 164 12.82 11.12 13.56
C ILE A 164 14.27 11.01 13.13
N VAL A 165 15.08 11.96 13.54
CA VAL A 165 16.48 12.12 13.10
C VAL A 165 17.42 11.75 14.24
N ALA A 166 18.46 10.99 13.94
CA ALA A 166 19.49 10.66 14.91
C ALA A 166 20.31 11.90 15.32
N THR A 167 20.81 11.92 16.55
CA THR A 167 21.63 13.00 17.08
C THR A 167 23.10 12.92 16.66
N LYS A 168 23.48 11.82 16.01
CA LYS A 168 24.86 11.60 15.53
C LYS A 168 24.89 10.80 14.23
N PRO A 169 25.93 10.99 13.39
CA PRO A 169 26.11 10.24 12.17
C PRO A 169 26.53 8.78 12.44
N LEU A 170 26.42 7.96 11.40
CA LEU A 170 27.03 6.63 11.35
C LEU A 170 28.56 6.77 11.26
N ALA A 171 29.25 5.96 12.04
CA ALA A 171 30.69 5.83 11.90
C ALA A 171 31.05 4.85 10.76
N PRO A 172 32.17 5.04 10.06
CA PRO A 172 32.66 4.05 9.10
C PRO A 172 32.88 2.68 9.74
N GLY A 173 32.65 1.62 8.95
CA GLY A 173 32.72 0.21 9.38
C GLY A 173 31.37 -0.42 9.59
N LYS A 174 31.33 -1.53 10.31
CA LYS A 174 30.09 -2.27 10.59
C LYS A 174 29.24 -1.52 11.61
N SER A 175 27.99 -1.31 11.29
CA SER A 175 27.02 -0.67 12.18
C SER A 175 25.69 -1.40 12.16
N THR A 176 25.00 -1.40 13.30
CA THR A 176 23.60 -1.84 13.39
C THR A 176 22.72 -0.60 13.58
N LEU A 177 21.88 -0.32 12.60
CA LEU A 177 20.86 0.71 12.69
C LEU A 177 19.53 0.05 13.02
N LYS A 178 18.88 0.48 14.12
CA LYS A 178 17.60 -0.09 14.57
C LYS A 178 16.58 1.02 14.78
N PHE A 179 15.37 0.78 14.28
CA PHE A 179 14.18 1.59 14.56
C PHE A 179 13.14 0.75 15.27
N VAL A 180 12.60 1.29 16.36
CA VAL A 180 11.51 0.67 17.14
C VAL A 180 10.33 1.62 17.12
N PHE A 181 9.17 1.12 16.73
CA PHE A 181 7.90 1.83 16.80
C PHE A 181 6.99 1.17 17.81
N ALA A 182 6.67 1.89 18.87
CA ALA A 182 5.71 1.48 19.89
C ALA A 182 4.34 2.08 19.53
N TYR A 183 3.45 1.24 19.00
CA TYR A 183 2.09 1.62 18.61
C TYR A 183 1.22 1.85 19.83
N ASP A 184 0.40 2.91 19.84
CA ASP A 184 -0.43 3.27 20.99
C ASP A 184 -1.58 2.29 21.26
N GLY A 185 -1.96 1.48 20.26
CA GLY A 185 -3.14 0.62 20.36
C GLY A 185 -4.46 1.40 20.24
N GLY A 186 -5.54 0.80 20.69
CA GLY A 186 -6.86 1.46 20.74
C GLY A 186 -7.56 1.57 19.37
N GLY A 187 -7.23 0.73 18.39
CA GLY A 187 -7.85 0.66 17.07
C GLY A 187 -6.92 1.02 15.93
N PRO A 188 -7.38 0.93 14.66
CA PRO A 188 -6.57 1.21 13.50
C PRO A 188 -6.17 2.69 13.35
N GLY A 189 -5.05 2.95 12.70
CA GLY A 189 -4.62 4.30 12.30
C GLY A 189 -4.09 5.19 13.43
N LYS A 190 -3.90 4.65 14.64
CA LYS A 190 -3.35 5.41 15.77
C LYS A 190 -1.87 5.67 15.58
N GLY A 191 -1.36 6.62 16.33
CA GLY A 191 0.04 6.98 16.37
C GLY A 191 0.90 6.06 17.20
N GLY A 192 2.08 6.53 17.54
CA GLY A 192 3.03 5.82 18.38
C GLY A 192 4.35 6.57 18.55
N LEU A 193 5.19 6.01 19.39
CA LEU A 193 6.52 6.52 19.66
C LEU A 193 7.55 5.77 18.82
N GLY A 194 8.33 6.49 18.02
CA GLY A 194 9.45 5.96 17.26
C GLY A 194 10.77 6.23 17.92
N THR A 195 11.67 5.25 18.00
CA THR A 195 12.99 5.38 18.60
C THR A 195 14.06 4.80 17.69
N LEU A 196 15.13 5.57 17.45
CA LEU A 196 16.30 5.16 16.67
C LEU A 196 17.46 4.77 17.58
N PHE A 197 18.18 3.73 17.16
CA PHE A 197 19.38 3.23 17.84
C PHE A 197 20.50 3.00 16.81
N ILE A 198 21.73 3.33 17.19
CA ILE A 198 22.95 2.95 16.48
C ILE A 198 23.79 2.09 17.44
N ASN A 199 24.10 0.86 17.05
CA ASN A 199 24.89 -0.11 17.84
C ASN A 199 24.35 -0.28 19.28
N GLY A 200 23.02 -0.28 19.44
CA GLY A 200 22.34 -0.42 20.72
C GLY A 200 22.17 0.88 21.53
N GLU A 201 22.83 1.96 21.15
CA GLU A 201 22.68 3.26 21.79
C GLU A 201 21.49 4.03 21.19
N LYS A 202 20.61 4.57 22.04
CA LYS A 202 19.50 5.44 21.61
C LYS A 202 20.05 6.76 21.07
N VAL A 203 19.71 7.09 19.83
CA VAL A 203 20.20 8.27 19.13
C VAL A 203 19.11 9.20 18.62
N GLY A 204 17.85 8.83 18.77
CA GLY A 204 16.74 9.69 18.37
C GLY A 204 15.41 9.13 18.83
N GLU A 205 14.44 10.01 19.03
CA GLU A 205 13.07 9.64 19.39
C GLU A 205 12.12 10.71 18.91
N GLY A 206 10.92 10.31 18.53
CA GLY A 206 9.88 11.23 18.12
C GLY A 206 8.52 10.57 18.00
N ARG A 207 7.51 11.40 18.00
CA ARG A 207 6.12 11.00 17.89
C ARG A 207 5.68 10.91 16.41
N ILE A 208 4.94 9.89 16.07
CA ILE A 208 4.16 9.79 14.84
C ILE A 208 2.70 9.84 15.26
N GLU A 209 2.00 10.92 14.91
CA GLU A 209 0.65 11.18 15.45
C GLU A 209 -0.40 10.27 14.81
N ASN A 210 -0.30 10.02 13.51
CA ASN A 210 -1.25 9.21 12.77
C ASN A 210 -0.51 8.21 11.88
N THR A 211 -1.08 7.01 11.76
CA THR A 211 -0.56 5.99 10.86
C THR A 211 -1.62 5.51 9.89
N GLN A 212 -1.19 4.96 8.76
CA GLN A 212 -2.07 4.41 7.75
C GLN A 212 -2.64 3.06 8.21
N ALA A 213 -3.97 2.97 8.22
CA ALA A 213 -4.66 1.80 8.75
C ALA A 213 -4.80 0.66 7.72
N GLY A 214 -5.00 1.01 6.46
CA GLY A 214 -5.32 0.08 5.38
C GLY A 214 -4.11 -0.32 4.53
N MET A 215 -3.79 0.45 3.53
CA MET A 215 -2.75 0.18 2.54
C MET A 215 -1.88 1.42 2.36
N PHE A 216 -0.57 1.25 2.19
CA PHE A 216 0.33 2.38 1.93
C PHE A 216 0.18 2.90 0.51
N SER A 217 0.21 1.98 -0.46
CA SER A 217 0.06 2.30 -1.87
C SER A 217 -0.48 1.09 -2.64
N ALA A 218 -1.13 1.36 -3.78
CA ALA A 218 -1.59 0.31 -4.69
C ALA A 218 -0.51 -0.10 -5.71
N ASP A 219 0.47 0.76 -5.95
CA ASP A 219 1.46 0.67 -7.02
C ASP A 219 2.91 0.86 -6.55
N GLU A 220 3.13 1.47 -5.40
CA GLU A 220 4.46 1.58 -4.79
C GLU A 220 4.78 0.33 -3.95
N THR A 221 6.05 0.02 -3.80
CA THR A 221 6.54 -1.25 -3.25
C THR A 221 7.32 -1.08 -1.95
N ALA A 222 7.85 -2.19 -1.44
CA ALA A 222 8.88 -2.16 -0.42
C ALA A 222 10.23 -2.52 -1.06
N ASP A 223 11.28 -1.78 -0.67
CA ASP A 223 12.58 -1.80 -1.33
C ASP A 223 13.70 -1.70 -0.33
N VAL A 224 14.80 -2.46 -0.55
CA VAL A 224 16.01 -2.43 0.29
C VAL A 224 17.17 -1.85 -0.50
N GLY A 225 17.75 -0.77 0.02
CA GLY A 225 18.90 -0.08 -0.57
C GLY A 225 18.54 0.98 -1.62
N ILE A 226 17.27 1.15 -1.90
CA ILE A 226 16.71 2.17 -2.80
C ILE A 226 15.26 2.43 -2.38
N ASP A 227 14.63 3.46 -2.93
CA ASP A 227 13.21 3.78 -2.79
C ASP A 227 12.69 4.02 -4.22
N LEU A 228 12.09 2.98 -4.82
CA LEU A 228 11.65 2.98 -6.22
C LEU A 228 10.42 3.87 -6.41
N GLY A 229 10.23 4.32 -7.66
CA GLY A 229 9.09 5.15 -8.03
C GLY A 229 9.16 6.54 -7.42
N THR A 230 8.27 6.84 -6.49
CA THR A 230 8.26 8.14 -5.79
C THR A 230 8.72 7.97 -4.33
N PRO A 231 9.92 8.45 -3.99
CA PRO A 231 10.44 8.29 -2.62
C PRO A 231 9.49 8.81 -1.54
N VAL A 232 9.39 8.03 -0.46
CA VAL A 232 8.53 8.34 0.69
C VAL A 232 8.87 9.69 1.30
N VAL A 233 10.18 10.03 1.39
CA VAL A 233 10.67 11.24 2.02
C VAL A 233 11.32 12.18 1.00
N GLU A 234 10.87 13.43 0.98
CA GLU A 234 11.41 14.46 0.08
C GLU A 234 12.89 14.75 0.30
N ALA A 235 13.39 14.53 1.52
CA ALA A 235 14.78 14.73 1.86
C ALA A 235 15.76 13.87 1.05
N ILE A 236 15.30 12.70 0.56
CA ILE A 236 16.08 11.80 -0.29
C ILE A 236 16.06 12.26 -1.75
N GLY A 237 15.04 13.01 -2.16
CA GLY A 237 14.89 13.56 -3.50
C GLY A 237 14.18 12.59 -4.46
N SER A 238 14.87 12.19 -5.52
CA SER A 238 14.32 11.26 -6.55
C SER A 238 14.79 9.83 -6.32
N GLU A 239 14.12 8.87 -6.99
CA GLU A 239 14.54 7.46 -7.03
C GLU A 239 16.05 7.31 -7.28
N ALA A 240 16.59 7.97 -8.30
CA ALA A 240 18.02 7.89 -8.65
C ALA A 240 18.96 8.38 -7.53
N ARG A 241 18.48 9.23 -6.63
CA ARG A 241 19.25 9.74 -5.48
C ARG A 241 18.98 8.94 -4.20
N SER A 242 17.97 8.07 -4.22
CA SER A 242 17.58 7.29 -3.06
C SER A 242 18.49 6.10 -2.80
N LYS A 243 19.33 5.70 -3.75
CA LYS A 243 20.22 4.55 -3.60
C LYS A 243 21.19 4.74 -2.44
N PHE A 244 21.24 3.74 -1.55
CA PHE A 244 22.17 3.76 -0.43
C PHE A 244 23.62 3.64 -0.91
N SER A 245 24.49 4.50 -0.41
CA SER A 245 25.90 4.58 -0.85
C SER A 245 26.85 3.68 -0.05
N GLY A 246 26.35 2.93 0.94
CA GLY A 246 27.07 1.86 1.64
C GLY A 246 26.61 0.49 1.16
N HIS A 247 26.76 -0.54 2.02
CA HIS A 247 26.28 -1.88 1.78
C HIS A 247 25.34 -2.33 2.90
N ILE A 248 24.31 -3.12 2.56
CA ILE A 248 23.26 -3.58 3.48
C ILE A 248 23.24 -5.12 3.47
N PRO A 249 24.06 -5.78 4.29
CA PRO A 249 24.10 -7.25 4.37
C PRO A 249 22.74 -7.86 4.73
N LYS A 250 22.00 -7.20 5.64
CA LYS A 250 20.73 -7.74 6.11
C LYS A 250 19.83 -6.64 6.70
N VAL A 251 18.54 -6.75 6.44
CA VAL A 251 17.49 -6.02 7.16
C VAL A 251 16.49 -7.03 7.70
N THR A 252 16.12 -6.92 8.97
CA THR A 252 15.04 -7.69 9.59
C THR A 252 13.93 -6.75 10.00
N VAL A 253 12.71 -7.06 9.58
CA VAL A 253 11.47 -6.36 9.99
C VAL A 253 10.65 -7.31 10.83
N GLU A 254 10.34 -6.91 12.06
CA GLU A 254 9.58 -7.70 13.02
C GLU A 254 8.36 -6.94 13.49
N VAL A 255 7.25 -7.62 13.70
CA VAL A 255 6.02 -7.04 14.22
C VAL A 255 5.54 -7.82 15.45
N THR A 256 4.92 -7.11 16.39
CA THR A 256 4.24 -7.77 17.50
C THR A 256 2.93 -8.40 17.02
N LYS A 257 2.56 -9.52 17.64
CA LYS A 257 1.27 -10.17 17.40
C LYS A 257 0.12 -9.30 17.86
#